data_83fcd0d504ce6a4e7fe72e18be1de636
#
_entry.id   83fcd0d504ce6a4e7fe72e18be1de636
#
_cell.length_a   1.000
_cell.length_b   1.000
_cell.length_c   1.000
_cell.angle_alpha   90.00
_cell.angle_beta   90.00
_cell.angle_gamma   90.00
#
_symmetry.space_group_name_H-M   'P 1'
#
loop_
_entity.id
_entity.type
_entity.pdbx_description
1 polymer ?
#
loop_
_entity_poly.entity_id
_entity_poly.type
_entity_poly.pdbx_seq_one_letter_code
_entity_poly.pdbx_strand_id
1 'polypeptide(L)'
;MERWADRRDDGLAHLAVTQWWTTKGVFATKLRDSEEELLRICVRKWGRLLVHVFDRGYASGPGLQVLTKCRARFVIRWIKDHVFFTTWGEEKKLWQIGQGKKYLAHKEIRDPSSGERMPCDLWWTAVRHPSSGEQLYVVKARVKQGVMYLSTNDPVKTEAQAWEVFFTYRRRWQIELSFRYAQCELALECPRLWSLEARLKLLAMVMLVYAFLLSLLDPRHHELVEALLRFKCHRTGMRGKQTLAPLYPLRWALSRLWDDYRPRLTCFLPPSNDPLSVCSLIRDLERIHKNWG
;
A
#
# COMPACT_ATOMS: atom_id res chain seq x y z
N MET A 1 -5.99 -21.29 -13.05
CA MET A 1 -5.99 -21.17 -11.56
C MET A 1 -4.64 -20.70 -10.99
N GLU A 2 -3.51 -20.97 -11.62
CA GLU A 2 -2.16 -20.57 -11.14
C GLU A 2 -1.85 -19.06 -11.20
N ARG A 3 -2.49 -18.28 -12.06
CA ARG A 3 -2.19 -16.84 -12.23
C ARG A 3 -2.54 -15.95 -11.02
N TRP A 4 -3.38 -16.40 -10.11
CA TRP A 4 -3.78 -15.65 -8.92
C TRP A 4 -2.99 -16.05 -7.67
N ALA A 5 -2.42 -17.27 -7.63
CA ALA A 5 -1.64 -17.75 -6.49
C ALA A 5 -0.28 -17.03 -6.35
N ASP A 6 0.33 -16.64 -7.47
CA ASP A 6 1.61 -15.89 -7.51
C ASP A 6 1.46 -14.39 -7.12
N ARG A 7 0.23 -13.93 -6.88
CA ARG A 7 -0.12 -12.54 -6.53
C ARG A 7 -0.23 -12.27 -5.03
N ARG A 8 -0.01 -13.27 -4.17
CA ARG A 8 -0.17 -13.12 -2.71
C ARG A 8 0.80 -12.14 -2.07
N ASP A 9 1.91 -11.82 -2.73
CA ASP A 9 2.90 -10.88 -2.22
C ASP A 9 2.52 -9.41 -2.44
N ASP A 10 1.58 -9.12 -3.33
CA ASP A 10 1.10 -7.77 -3.63
C ASP A 10 -0.25 -7.49 -2.95
N GLY A 11 -0.36 -7.77 -1.66
CA GLY A 11 -1.56 -7.47 -0.88
C GLY A 11 -2.04 -6.04 -1.13
N LEU A 12 -3.37 -5.86 -1.22
CA LEU A 12 -3.98 -4.56 -1.48
C LEU A 12 -3.79 -3.63 -0.28
N ALA A 13 -3.47 -2.35 -0.55
CA ALA A 13 -3.29 -1.36 0.51
C ALA A 13 -4.65 -0.93 1.07
N HIS A 14 -4.82 -1.03 2.38
CA HIS A 14 -5.97 -0.51 3.11
C HIS A 14 -5.58 0.72 3.93
N LEU A 15 -6.43 1.72 3.95
CA LEU A 15 -6.29 2.87 4.84
C LEU A 15 -6.83 2.48 6.23
N ALA A 16 -5.94 2.18 7.16
CA ALA A 16 -6.31 1.68 8.47
C ALA A 16 -6.49 2.79 9.51
N VAL A 17 -5.68 3.84 9.43
CA VAL A 17 -5.71 5.00 10.33
C VAL A 17 -5.29 6.23 9.56
N THR A 18 -5.98 7.33 9.78
CA THR A 18 -5.61 8.65 9.24
C THR A 18 -5.59 9.66 10.37
N GLN A 19 -4.62 10.57 10.30
CA GLN A 19 -4.52 11.69 11.22
C GLN A 19 -4.26 12.97 10.43
N TRP A 20 -5.02 14.01 10.75
CA TRP A 20 -4.82 15.31 10.18
C TRP A 20 -3.93 16.17 11.08
N TRP A 21 -3.10 16.97 10.48
CA TRP A 21 -2.31 17.97 11.17
C TRP A 21 -2.40 19.31 10.44
N THR A 22 -2.21 20.38 11.17
CA THR A 22 -2.19 21.74 10.62
C THR A 22 -1.23 22.58 11.44
N THR A 23 -0.58 23.53 10.80
CA THR A 23 0.27 24.52 11.47
C THR A 23 -0.48 25.80 11.83
N LYS A 24 -1.79 25.88 11.52
CA LYS A 24 -2.59 27.10 11.64
C LYS A 24 -3.82 26.86 12.53
N GLY A 25 -4.23 27.92 13.24
CA GLY A 25 -5.43 27.96 14.07
C GLY A 25 -5.30 27.20 15.40
N VAL A 26 -6.42 27.04 16.08
CA VAL A 26 -6.52 26.40 17.41
C VAL A 26 -6.13 24.91 17.43
N PHE A 27 -6.13 24.26 16.27
CA PHE A 27 -5.74 22.87 16.10
C PHE A 27 -4.29 22.71 15.58
N ALA A 28 -3.48 23.79 15.65
CA ALA A 28 -2.11 23.75 15.21
C ALA A 28 -1.30 22.72 16.00
N THR A 29 -0.62 21.82 15.28
CA THR A 29 0.27 20.81 15.85
C THR A 29 1.55 20.75 15.04
N LYS A 30 2.62 20.18 15.63
CA LYS A 30 3.83 19.88 14.88
C LYS A 30 3.65 18.56 14.14
N LEU A 31 4.13 18.50 12.92
CA LEU A 31 4.07 17.25 12.12
C LEU A 31 4.64 16.05 12.88
N ARG A 32 5.78 16.23 13.57
CA ARG A 32 6.44 15.16 14.33
C ARG A 32 5.59 14.63 15.48
N ASP A 33 4.87 15.50 16.17
CA ASP A 33 4.00 15.08 17.27
C ASP A 33 2.81 14.25 16.74
N SER A 34 2.29 14.65 15.58
CA SER A 34 1.23 13.91 14.88
C SER A 34 1.71 12.56 14.37
N GLU A 35 2.93 12.49 13.84
CA GLU A 35 3.57 11.23 13.39
C GLU A 35 3.80 10.28 14.58
N GLU A 36 4.30 10.79 15.70
CA GLU A 36 4.50 9.99 16.93
C GLU A 36 3.17 9.46 17.46
N GLU A 37 2.13 10.28 17.50
CA GLU A 37 0.80 9.84 17.96
C GLU A 37 0.21 8.79 17.03
N LEU A 38 0.32 8.96 15.72
CA LEU A 38 -0.11 7.95 14.74
C LEU A 38 0.60 6.62 14.96
N LEU A 39 1.91 6.63 15.15
CA LEU A 39 2.70 5.44 15.45
C LEU A 39 2.26 4.78 16.76
N ARG A 40 2.00 5.57 17.82
CA ARG A 40 1.49 5.07 19.09
C ARG A 40 0.14 4.38 18.95
N ILE A 41 -0.78 4.97 18.18
CA ILE A 41 -2.08 4.38 17.88
C ILE A 41 -1.90 3.02 17.17
N CYS A 42 -1.08 2.98 16.13
CA CYS A 42 -0.80 1.76 15.38
C CYS A 42 -0.18 0.66 16.25
N VAL A 43 0.86 1.00 17.02
CA VAL A 43 1.53 0.03 17.91
C VAL A 43 0.61 -0.44 19.02
N ARG A 44 -0.22 0.43 19.60
CA ARG A 44 -1.21 0.05 20.63
C ARG A 44 -2.23 -0.94 20.08
N LYS A 45 -2.68 -0.73 18.83
CA LYS A 45 -3.73 -1.54 18.21
C LYS A 45 -3.23 -2.88 17.70
N TRP A 46 -2.03 -2.92 17.11
CA TRP A 46 -1.52 -4.10 16.39
C TRP A 46 -0.18 -4.63 16.92
N GLY A 47 0.44 -3.91 17.85
CA GLY A 47 1.72 -4.32 18.47
C GLY A 47 2.82 -4.56 17.45
N ARG A 48 3.54 -5.64 17.64
CA ARG A 48 4.67 -6.03 16.76
C ARG A 48 4.23 -6.84 15.52
N LEU A 49 2.93 -7.02 15.29
CA LEU A 49 2.42 -7.67 14.07
C LEU A 49 2.69 -6.83 12.83
N LEU A 50 2.72 -5.48 12.97
CA LEU A 50 2.99 -4.56 11.87
C LEU A 50 4.47 -4.27 11.72
N VAL A 51 4.89 -4.13 10.45
CA VAL A 51 6.16 -3.52 10.08
C VAL A 51 5.86 -2.17 9.42
N HIS A 52 6.35 -1.10 10.03
CA HIS A 52 6.18 0.26 9.51
C HIS A 52 7.19 0.53 8.41
N VAL A 53 6.74 0.97 7.25
CA VAL A 53 7.60 1.19 6.08
C VAL A 53 7.70 2.68 5.78
N PHE A 54 8.93 3.18 5.70
CA PHE A 54 9.19 4.60 5.50
C PHE A 54 10.12 4.85 4.31
N ASP A 55 9.85 5.94 3.66
CA ASP A 55 10.68 6.48 2.59
C ASP A 55 11.87 7.29 3.16
N ARG A 56 12.75 7.76 2.27
CA ARG A 56 13.94 8.55 2.62
C ARG A 56 13.65 9.83 3.41
N GLY A 57 12.48 10.42 3.26
CA GLY A 57 12.06 11.62 3.98
C GLY A 57 11.98 11.41 5.50
N TYR A 58 11.77 10.19 5.94
CA TYR A 58 11.69 9.82 7.35
C TYR A 58 13.03 9.31 7.94
N ALA A 59 14.05 9.12 7.10
CA ALA A 59 15.35 8.63 7.50
C ALA A 59 16.13 9.70 8.27
N SER A 60 15.96 9.72 9.60
CA SER A 60 16.62 10.67 10.50
C SER A 60 16.79 10.10 11.89
N GLY A 61 17.78 10.61 12.63
CA GLY A 61 18.01 10.24 14.02
C GLY A 61 16.77 10.45 14.91
N PRO A 62 16.13 11.63 14.89
CA PRO A 62 14.87 11.86 15.62
C PRO A 62 13.76 10.88 15.23
N GLY A 63 13.62 10.55 13.95
CA GLY A 63 12.64 9.55 13.49
C GLY A 63 12.90 8.16 14.08
N LEU A 64 14.15 7.71 14.09
CA LEU A 64 14.54 6.45 14.73
C LEU A 64 14.23 6.44 16.23
N GLN A 65 14.50 7.54 16.94
CA GLN A 65 14.21 7.64 18.37
C GLN A 65 12.72 7.44 18.66
N VAL A 66 11.84 8.01 17.84
CA VAL A 66 10.39 7.81 17.96
C VAL A 66 10.02 6.34 17.74
N LEU A 67 10.55 5.72 16.69
CA LEU A 67 10.28 4.31 16.38
C LEU A 67 10.75 3.38 17.51
N THR A 68 11.95 3.62 18.05
CA THR A 68 12.49 2.88 19.18
C THR A 68 11.66 3.07 20.44
N LYS A 69 11.31 4.30 20.77
CA LYS A 69 10.45 4.65 21.91
C LYS A 69 9.08 3.97 21.82
N CYS A 70 8.51 3.88 20.63
CA CYS A 70 7.27 3.17 20.37
C CYS A 70 7.45 1.65 20.28
N ARG A 71 8.67 1.11 20.29
CA ARG A 71 8.99 -0.30 20.07
C ARG A 71 8.43 -0.84 18.74
N ALA A 72 8.35 0.02 17.73
CA ALA A 72 7.82 -0.31 16.43
C ALA A 72 8.84 -1.15 15.64
N ARG A 73 8.36 -2.14 14.87
CA ARG A 73 9.15 -2.79 13.82
C ARG A 73 9.10 -1.91 12.58
N PHE A 74 10.22 -1.77 11.86
CA PHE A 74 10.25 -0.88 10.71
C PHE A 74 11.20 -1.33 9.61
N VAL A 75 10.95 -0.79 8.41
CA VAL A 75 11.87 -0.76 7.27
C VAL A 75 11.94 0.67 6.76
N ILE A 76 13.13 1.26 6.73
CA ILE A 76 13.39 2.63 6.26
C ILE A 76 14.38 2.59 5.11
N ARG A 77 14.11 3.34 4.05
CA ARG A 77 15.09 3.60 2.99
C ARG A 77 15.97 4.78 3.37
N TRP A 78 17.30 4.57 3.32
CA TRP A 78 18.28 5.60 3.60
C TRP A 78 18.95 6.14 2.33
N ILE A 79 19.49 7.36 2.44
CA ILE A 79 20.39 7.90 1.43
C ILE A 79 21.76 7.22 1.57
N LYS A 80 22.43 7.00 0.44
CA LYS A 80 23.73 6.30 0.37
C LYS A 80 24.84 6.95 1.23
N ASP A 81 24.75 8.28 1.41
CA ASP A 81 25.75 9.08 2.11
C ASP A 81 25.53 9.19 3.62
N HIS A 82 24.45 8.59 4.14
CA HIS A 82 24.20 8.55 5.58
C HIS A 82 25.25 7.67 6.27
N VAL A 83 25.71 8.14 7.43
CA VAL A 83 26.81 7.52 8.19
C VAL A 83 26.23 6.54 9.20
N PHE A 84 26.92 5.38 9.33
CA PHE A 84 26.65 4.37 10.34
C PHE A 84 27.97 3.83 10.88
N PHE A 85 27.94 3.28 12.09
CA PHE A 85 29.05 2.47 12.59
C PHE A 85 28.94 1.04 12.06
N THR A 86 30.05 0.52 11.57
CA THR A 86 30.17 -0.90 11.23
C THR A 86 30.16 -1.75 12.50
N THR A 87 30.11 -3.08 12.35
CA THR A 87 30.24 -4.02 13.47
C THR A 87 31.58 -3.90 14.20
N TRP A 88 32.57 -3.32 13.54
CA TRP A 88 33.94 -3.09 14.12
C TRP A 88 34.06 -1.69 14.76
N GLY A 89 33.00 -0.91 14.82
CA GLY A 89 32.98 0.44 15.39
C GLY A 89 33.50 1.54 14.46
N GLU A 90 33.80 1.24 13.20
CA GLU A 90 34.26 2.23 12.23
C GLU A 90 33.07 3.05 11.70
N GLU A 91 33.23 4.36 11.65
CA GLU A 91 32.29 5.30 11.08
C GLU A 91 32.42 5.31 9.56
N LYS A 92 31.38 4.88 8.83
CA LYS A 92 31.37 4.81 7.36
C LYS A 92 30.01 5.19 6.79
N LYS A 93 30.03 5.78 5.60
CA LYS A 93 28.83 5.98 4.78
C LYS A 93 28.28 4.63 4.30
N LEU A 94 26.97 4.52 4.14
CA LEU A 94 26.33 3.27 3.71
C LEU A 94 26.92 2.70 2.42
N TRP A 95 27.24 3.56 1.44
CA TRP A 95 27.86 3.08 0.20
C TRP A 95 29.25 2.49 0.43
N GLN A 96 30.04 3.04 1.37
CA GLN A 96 31.36 2.53 1.73
C GLN A 96 31.28 1.17 2.44
N ILE A 97 30.29 1.01 3.34
CA ILE A 97 30.07 -0.27 4.05
C ILE A 97 29.80 -1.40 3.06
N GLY A 98 29.04 -1.13 1.99
CA GLY A 98 28.69 -2.10 0.97
C GLY A 98 29.61 -2.12 -0.26
N GLN A 99 30.71 -1.31 -0.27
CA GLN A 99 31.62 -1.25 -1.42
C GLN A 99 32.47 -2.53 -1.50
N GLY A 100 32.63 -3.05 -2.72
CA GLY A 100 33.46 -4.24 -2.96
C GLY A 100 32.91 -5.55 -2.37
N LYS A 101 31.75 -5.51 -1.71
CA LYS A 101 31.16 -6.73 -1.14
C LYS A 101 30.39 -7.51 -2.21
N LYS A 102 30.63 -8.83 -2.27
CA LYS A 102 29.85 -9.73 -3.13
C LYS A 102 28.40 -9.76 -2.65
N TYR A 103 27.49 -9.76 -3.61
CA TYR A 103 26.07 -10.00 -3.29
C TYR A 103 25.89 -11.45 -2.83
N LEU A 104 25.03 -11.64 -1.84
CA LEU A 104 24.82 -12.93 -1.17
C LEU A 104 23.58 -13.65 -1.67
N ALA A 105 22.67 -12.91 -2.30
CA ALA A 105 21.41 -13.45 -2.84
C ALA A 105 21.07 -12.83 -4.19
N HIS A 106 20.52 -13.64 -5.09
CA HIS A 106 20.19 -13.26 -6.44
C HIS A 106 18.82 -13.81 -6.81
N LYS A 107 17.92 -12.97 -7.32
CA LYS A 107 16.58 -13.37 -7.75
C LYS A 107 16.07 -12.52 -8.90
N GLU A 108 15.30 -13.11 -9.79
CA GLU A 108 14.49 -12.34 -10.71
C GLU A 108 13.21 -11.86 -10.02
N ILE A 109 12.93 -10.58 -10.12
CA ILE A 109 11.74 -9.95 -9.57
C ILE A 109 10.95 -9.27 -10.70
N ARG A 110 9.65 -9.06 -10.50
CA ARG A 110 8.87 -8.25 -11.43
C ARG A 110 8.96 -6.77 -11.08
N ASP A 111 9.15 -5.93 -12.09
CA ASP A 111 9.00 -4.48 -11.95
C ASP A 111 7.53 -4.15 -11.74
N PRO A 112 7.16 -3.40 -10.66
CA PRO A 112 5.76 -3.08 -10.40
C PRO A 112 5.13 -2.15 -11.43
N SER A 113 5.94 -1.38 -12.17
CA SER A 113 5.45 -0.42 -13.17
C SER A 113 5.29 -1.03 -14.55
N SER A 114 6.25 -1.83 -15.00
CA SER A 114 6.24 -2.43 -16.35
C SER A 114 5.76 -3.90 -16.37
N GLY A 115 5.80 -4.58 -15.21
CA GLY A 115 5.55 -6.02 -15.13
C GLY A 115 6.68 -6.89 -15.64
N GLU A 116 7.77 -6.30 -16.18
CA GLU A 116 8.93 -7.01 -16.68
C GLU A 116 9.73 -7.69 -15.58
N ARG A 117 10.35 -8.82 -15.92
CA ARG A 117 11.32 -9.46 -15.03
C ARG A 117 12.64 -8.72 -15.07
N MET A 118 13.22 -8.49 -13.89
CA MET A 118 14.52 -7.85 -13.75
C MET A 118 15.34 -8.53 -12.67
N PRO A 119 16.68 -8.58 -12.81
CA PRO A 119 17.54 -9.12 -11.79
C PRO A 119 17.55 -8.19 -10.56
N CYS A 120 17.60 -8.81 -9.39
CA CYS A 120 17.78 -8.13 -8.12
C CYS A 120 18.80 -8.88 -7.29
N ASP A 121 19.80 -8.15 -6.80
CA ASP A 121 20.88 -8.70 -5.99
C ASP A 121 20.83 -8.09 -4.61
N LEU A 122 20.95 -8.91 -3.57
CA LEU A 122 20.95 -8.47 -2.19
C LEU A 122 22.29 -8.76 -1.49
N TRP A 123 22.67 -7.82 -0.62
CA TRP A 123 23.70 -7.97 0.38
C TRP A 123 23.21 -7.34 1.68
N TRP A 124 23.61 -7.87 2.83
CA TRP A 124 23.18 -7.34 4.13
C TRP A 124 24.28 -7.44 5.18
N THR A 125 24.16 -6.57 6.19
CA THR A 125 25.06 -6.55 7.35
C THR A 125 24.38 -5.87 8.54
N ALA A 126 24.88 -6.15 9.74
CA ALA A 126 24.53 -5.38 10.93
C ALA A 126 25.32 -4.06 10.95
N VAL A 127 24.69 -3.00 11.45
CA VAL A 127 25.29 -1.67 11.65
C VAL A 127 24.74 -1.07 12.95
N ARG A 128 25.34 0.05 13.41
CA ARG A 128 24.82 0.82 14.52
C ARG A 128 24.60 2.27 14.10
N HIS A 129 23.44 2.82 14.45
CA HIS A 129 23.16 4.22 14.13
C HIS A 129 23.92 5.16 15.09
N PRO A 130 24.65 6.18 14.59
CA PRO A 130 25.55 7.00 15.42
C PRO A 130 24.82 7.81 16.49
N SER A 131 23.66 8.35 16.20
CA SER A 131 22.93 9.22 17.16
C SER A 131 22.10 8.45 18.17
N SER A 132 21.57 7.27 17.83
CA SER A 132 20.71 6.48 18.72
C SER A 132 21.43 5.32 19.41
N GLY A 133 22.62 4.94 18.91
CA GLY A 133 23.33 3.73 19.36
C GLY A 133 22.62 2.41 19.00
N GLU A 134 21.45 2.49 18.37
CA GLU A 134 20.62 1.34 18.03
C GLU A 134 21.33 0.42 17.02
N GLN A 135 21.26 -0.87 17.29
CA GLN A 135 21.68 -1.88 16.32
C GLN A 135 20.61 -2.05 15.27
N LEU A 136 20.99 -1.89 14.01
CA LEU A 136 20.14 -2.04 12.84
C LEU A 136 20.77 -3.06 11.88
N TYR A 137 19.96 -3.54 10.96
CA TYR A 137 20.40 -4.36 9.84
C TYR A 137 20.15 -3.61 8.54
N VAL A 138 21.16 -3.51 7.72
CA VAL A 138 21.07 -2.85 6.40
C VAL A 138 21.05 -3.92 5.32
N VAL A 139 20.05 -3.83 4.45
CA VAL A 139 19.94 -4.60 3.20
C VAL A 139 20.25 -3.65 2.05
N LYS A 140 21.33 -3.92 1.31
CA LYS A 140 21.69 -3.25 0.06
C LYS A 140 21.06 -4.05 -1.07
N ALA A 141 20.15 -3.43 -1.82
CA ALA A 141 19.51 -4.04 -2.98
C ALA A 141 19.96 -3.33 -4.26
N ARG A 142 20.45 -4.09 -5.23
CA ARG A 142 20.75 -3.61 -6.59
C ARG A 142 19.67 -4.10 -7.52
N VAL A 143 19.00 -3.16 -8.17
CA VAL A 143 17.98 -3.38 -9.20
C VAL A 143 18.33 -2.58 -10.44
N LYS A 144 17.62 -2.78 -11.55
CA LYS A 144 17.84 -2.06 -12.82
C LYS A 144 17.87 -0.52 -12.62
N GLN A 145 17.04 0.01 -11.73
CA GLN A 145 16.94 1.46 -11.45
C GLN A 145 18.04 1.99 -10.53
N GLY A 146 18.94 1.15 -10.04
CA GLY A 146 20.06 1.53 -9.17
C GLY A 146 20.14 0.77 -7.87
N VAL A 147 20.82 1.38 -6.89
CA VAL A 147 21.04 0.77 -5.58
C VAL A 147 20.19 1.46 -4.52
N MET A 148 19.55 0.67 -3.67
CA MET A 148 18.84 1.16 -2.48
C MET A 148 19.43 0.53 -1.21
N TYR A 149 19.38 1.31 -0.12
CA TYR A 149 19.79 0.89 1.21
C TYR A 149 18.57 0.91 2.12
N LEU A 150 18.18 -0.25 2.62
CA LEU A 150 17.05 -0.45 3.52
C LEU A 150 17.57 -0.81 4.90
N SER A 151 17.10 -0.14 5.94
CA SER A 151 17.43 -0.54 7.32
C SER A 151 16.20 -1.01 8.05
N THR A 152 16.41 -1.96 8.96
CA THR A 152 15.38 -2.50 9.83
C THR A 152 15.96 -2.79 11.21
N ASN A 153 15.12 -2.82 12.24
CA ASN A 153 15.46 -3.30 13.57
C ASN A 153 15.17 -4.79 13.75
N ASP A 154 14.57 -5.46 12.78
CA ASP A 154 14.44 -6.91 12.78
C ASP A 154 15.77 -7.56 12.36
N PRO A 155 16.21 -8.63 13.02
CA PRO A 155 17.44 -9.34 12.65
C PRO A 155 17.41 -9.87 11.22
N VAL A 156 18.48 -9.57 10.45
CA VAL A 156 18.68 -10.10 9.10
C VAL A 156 19.94 -10.94 9.08
N LYS A 157 19.79 -12.24 9.26
CA LYS A 157 20.86 -13.24 9.31
C LYS A 157 20.85 -14.19 8.11
N THR A 158 19.70 -14.34 7.47
CA THR A 158 19.48 -15.27 6.37
C THR A 158 19.03 -14.56 5.09
N GLU A 159 19.20 -15.22 3.96
CA GLU A 159 18.71 -14.75 2.67
C GLU A 159 17.20 -14.50 2.69
N ALA A 160 16.43 -15.41 3.29
CA ALA A 160 14.98 -15.28 3.38
C ALA A 160 14.56 -13.99 4.11
N GLN A 161 15.23 -13.65 5.21
CA GLN A 161 14.99 -12.42 5.96
C GLN A 161 15.38 -11.17 5.15
N ALA A 162 16.46 -11.21 4.38
CA ALA A 162 16.85 -10.10 3.51
C ALA A 162 15.81 -9.86 2.40
N TRP A 163 15.29 -10.93 1.78
CA TRP A 163 14.20 -10.83 0.82
C TRP A 163 12.91 -10.30 1.44
N GLU A 164 12.58 -10.72 2.66
CA GLU A 164 11.42 -10.20 3.39
C GLU A 164 11.50 -8.69 3.58
N VAL A 165 12.64 -8.15 4.03
CA VAL A 165 12.87 -6.70 4.16
C VAL A 165 12.69 -6.00 2.81
N PHE A 166 13.27 -6.54 1.76
CA PHE A 166 13.19 -5.97 0.42
C PHE A 166 11.74 -5.93 -0.10
N PHE A 167 11.02 -7.05 -0.02
CA PHE A 167 9.63 -7.10 -0.47
C PHE A 167 8.69 -6.28 0.40
N THR A 168 8.92 -6.24 1.70
CA THR A 168 8.19 -5.35 2.63
C THR A 168 8.35 -3.90 2.20
N TYR A 169 9.56 -3.45 1.87
CA TYR A 169 9.76 -2.09 1.36
C TYR A 169 9.06 -1.85 0.00
N ARG A 170 9.09 -2.80 -0.89
CA ARG A 170 8.43 -2.67 -2.20
C ARG A 170 6.92 -2.46 -2.08
N ARG A 171 6.27 -3.03 -1.06
CA ARG A 171 4.83 -2.81 -0.79
C ARG A 171 4.50 -1.34 -0.50
N ARG A 172 5.47 -0.51 -0.12
CA ARG A 172 5.28 0.94 0.05
C ARG A 172 4.68 1.61 -1.19
N TRP A 173 5.01 1.13 -2.39
CA TRP A 173 4.45 1.66 -3.62
C TRP A 173 2.92 1.58 -3.69
N GLN A 174 2.31 0.66 -3.01
CA GLN A 174 0.86 0.51 -2.96
C GLN A 174 0.17 1.70 -2.29
N ILE A 175 0.83 2.37 -1.35
CA ILE A 175 0.32 3.60 -0.72
C ILE A 175 0.20 4.72 -1.77
N GLU A 176 1.19 4.88 -2.65
CA GLU A 176 1.16 5.90 -3.71
C GLU A 176 0.04 5.62 -4.72
N LEU A 177 -0.18 4.36 -5.04
CA LEU A 177 -1.32 3.94 -5.87
C LEU A 177 -2.65 4.22 -5.19
N SER A 178 -2.77 3.95 -3.88
CA SER A 178 -3.97 4.22 -3.10
C SER A 178 -4.29 5.71 -3.03
N PHE A 179 -3.29 6.55 -2.79
CA PHE A 179 -3.48 8.01 -2.79
C PHE A 179 -3.87 8.53 -4.17
N ARG A 180 -3.17 8.10 -5.22
CA ARG A 180 -3.52 8.47 -6.60
C ARG A 180 -4.96 8.06 -6.92
N TYR A 181 -5.35 6.85 -6.52
CA TYR A 181 -6.71 6.39 -6.75
C TYR A 181 -7.75 7.25 -5.99
N ALA A 182 -7.51 7.54 -4.72
CA ALA A 182 -8.39 8.38 -3.91
C ALA A 182 -8.51 9.80 -4.48
N GLN A 183 -7.40 10.39 -4.92
CA GLN A 183 -7.36 11.74 -5.49
C GLN A 183 -8.02 11.81 -6.88
N CYS A 184 -7.63 10.92 -7.79
CA CYS A 184 -8.05 11.00 -9.19
C CYS A 184 -9.40 10.34 -9.43
N GLU A 185 -9.64 9.15 -8.83
CA GLU A 185 -10.82 8.34 -9.16
C GLU A 185 -11.99 8.56 -8.20
N LEU A 186 -11.70 8.82 -6.93
CA LEU A 186 -12.71 9.08 -5.91
C LEU A 186 -12.87 10.58 -5.62
N ALA A 187 -12.21 11.43 -6.40
CA ALA A 187 -12.35 12.88 -6.38
C ALA A 187 -12.14 13.52 -4.99
N LEU A 188 -11.23 12.96 -4.16
CA LEU A 188 -10.99 13.42 -2.79
C LEU A 188 -10.64 14.92 -2.72
N GLU A 189 -9.96 15.48 -3.72
CA GLU A 189 -9.52 16.86 -3.75
C GLU A 189 -10.44 17.79 -4.56
N CYS A 190 -11.45 17.25 -5.27
CA CYS A 190 -12.33 18.05 -6.10
C CYS A 190 -13.28 18.97 -5.33
N PRO A 191 -13.93 18.54 -4.22
CA PRO A 191 -14.79 19.42 -3.45
C PRO A 191 -13.99 20.47 -2.68
N ARG A 192 -14.32 21.75 -2.90
CA ARG A 192 -13.78 22.86 -2.10
C ARG A 192 -14.48 22.93 -0.75
N LEU A 193 -14.05 22.10 0.19
CA LEU A 193 -14.60 22.06 1.53
C LEU A 193 -13.81 22.99 2.46
N TRP A 194 -14.52 23.92 3.13
CA TRP A 194 -13.92 24.94 4.00
C TRP A 194 -13.69 24.43 5.43
N SER A 195 -14.61 23.60 5.95
CA SER A 195 -14.49 23.13 7.34
C SER A 195 -13.68 21.83 7.41
N LEU A 196 -12.93 21.68 8.49
CA LEU A 196 -12.20 20.44 8.79
C LEU A 196 -13.16 19.25 8.91
N GLU A 197 -14.30 19.44 9.55
CA GLU A 197 -15.31 18.39 9.73
C GLU A 197 -15.83 17.85 8.39
N ALA A 198 -16.14 18.74 7.43
CA ALA A 198 -16.59 18.34 6.09
C ALA A 198 -15.50 17.55 5.36
N ARG A 199 -14.23 17.96 5.49
CA ARG A 199 -13.08 17.23 4.91
C ARG A 199 -12.92 15.85 5.52
N LEU A 200 -13.07 15.72 6.84
CA LEU A 200 -13.01 14.42 7.53
C LEU A 200 -14.16 13.50 7.10
N LYS A 201 -15.37 14.02 6.96
CA LYS A 201 -16.52 13.26 6.44
C LYS A 201 -16.28 12.78 5.00
N LEU A 202 -15.80 13.66 4.12
CA LEU A 202 -15.45 13.28 2.75
C LEU A 202 -14.37 12.19 2.72
N LEU A 203 -13.31 12.35 3.50
CA LEU A 203 -12.27 11.35 3.60
C LEU A 203 -12.82 10.00 4.07
N ALA A 204 -13.66 10.00 5.12
CA ALA A 204 -14.27 8.78 5.62
C ALA A 204 -15.13 8.09 4.54
N MET A 205 -15.91 8.84 3.77
CA MET A 205 -16.71 8.31 2.66
C MET A 205 -15.81 7.70 1.57
N VAL A 206 -14.77 8.42 1.14
CA VAL A 206 -13.82 7.94 0.15
C VAL A 206 -13.13 6.65 0.63
N MET A 207 -12.75 6.60 1.90
CA MET A 207 -12.12 5.40 2.49
C MET A 207 -13.09 4.21 2.52
N LEU A 208 -14.36 4.43 2.84
CA LEU A 208 -15.37 3.37 2.83
C LEU A 208 -15.59 2.82 1.41
N VAL A 209 -15.71 3.70 0.42
CA VAL A 209 -15.82 3.29 -0.99
C VAL A 209 -14.59 2.53 -1.44
N TYR A 210 -13.41 3.02 -1.09
CA TYR A 210 -12.15 2.36 -1.43
C TYR A 210 -12.04 0.97 -0.78
N ALA A 211 -12.37 0.86 0.52
CA ALA A 211 -12.37 -0.43 1.23
C ALA A 211 -13.39 -1.40 0.63
N PHE A 212 -14.58 -0.91 0.23
CA PHE A 212 -15.58 -1.72 -0.47
C PHE A 212 -15.04 -2.24 -1.81
N LEU A 213 -14.45 -1.39 -2.64
CA LEU A 213 -13.83 -1.82 -3.90
C LEU A 213 -12.73 -2.86 -3.71
N LEU A 214 -11.91 -2.69 -2.66
CA LEU A 214 -10.88 -3.68 -2.30
C LEU A 214 -11.50 -5.00 -1.85
N SER A 215 -12.61 -4.96 -1.09
CA SER A 215 -13.28 -6.19 -0.64
C SER A 215 -13.83 -7.01 -1.79
N LEU A 216 -14.25 -6.36 -2.88
CA LEU A 216 -14.70 -7.06 -4.09
C LEU A 216 -13.56 -7.80 -4.80
N LEU A 217 -12.29 -7.45 -4.56
CA LEU A 217 -11.14 -8.15 -5.13
C LEU A 217 -10.77 -9.42 -4.34
N ASP A 218 -11.48 -9.74 -3.26
CA ASP A 218 -11.34 -11.01 -2.57
C ASP A 218 -11.68 -12.16 -3.54
N PRO A 219 -10.92 -13.27 -3.53
CA PRO A 219 -11.19 -14.43 -4.39
C PRO A 219 -12.63 -14.96 -4.33
N ARG A 220 -13.32 -14.77 -3.20
CA ARG A 220 -14.73 -15.15 -3.03
C ARG A 220 -15.68 -14.41 -3.96
N HIS A 221 -15.31 -13.23 -4.43
CA HIS A 221 -16.10 -12.38 -5.31
C HIS A 221 -15.64 -12.41 -6.78
N HIS A 222 -14.74 -13.34 -7.12
CA HIS A 222 -14.11 -13.40 -8.45
C HIS A 222 -15.14 -13.45 -9.59
N GLU A 223 -16.14 -14.32 -9.49
CA GLU A 223 -17.19 -14.49 -10.51
C GLU A 223 -18.00 -13.20 -10.69
N LEU A 224 -18.38 -12.55 -9.57
CA LEU A 224 -19.09 -11.27 -9.60
C LEU A 224 -18.26 -10.18 -10.28
N VAL A 225 -16.97 -10.07 -9.91
CA VAL A 225 -16.08 -9.07 -10.50
C VAL A 225 -15.87 -9.33 -11.99
N GLU A 226 -15.69 -10.59 -12.41
CA GLU A 226 -15.59 -10.91 -13.83
C GLU A 226 -16.87 -10.56 -14.59
N ALA A 227 -18.03 -10.87 -14.04
CA ALA A 227 -19.32 -10.49 -14.65
C ALA A 227 -19.48 -8.98 -14.76
N LEU A 228 -19.17 -8.22 -13.70
CA LEU A 228 -19.20 -6.76 -13.72
C LEU A 228 -18.26 -6.18 -14.78
N LEU A 229 -17.02 -6.64 -14.84
CA LEU A 229 -16.04 -6.18 -15.82
C LEU A 229 -16.42 -6.58 -17.25
N ARG A 230 -17.03 -7.74 -17.44
CA ARG A 230 -17.47 -8.22 -18.74
C ARG A 230 -18.66 -7.44 -19.30
N PHE A 231 -19.69 -7.20 -18.47
CA PHE A 231 -20.98 -6.69 -18.94
C PHE A 231 -21.14 -5.17 -18.78
N LYS A 232 -20.42 -4.55 -17.85
CA LYS A 232 -20.58 -3.13 -17.53
C LYS A 232 -19.35 -2.27 -17.80
N CYS A 233 -18.19 -2.85 -18.05
CA CYS A 233 -17.00 -2.09 -18.38
C CYS A 233 -16.92 -1.80 -19.87
N HIS A 234 -16.45 -0.61 -20.24
CA HIS A 234 -16.22 -0.29 -21.65
C HIS A 234 -14.96 -1.01 -22.21
N ARG A 235 -14.79 -1.00 -23.55
CA ARG A 235 -13.71 -1.75 -24.27
C ARG A 235 -12.29 -1.50 -23.73
N THR A 236 -11.97 -0.27 -23.33
CA THR A 236 -10.64 0.04 -22.75
C THR A 236 -10.47 -0.56 -21.37
N GLY A 237 -11.53 -0.79 -20.61
CA GLY A 237 -11.50 -1.48 -19.32
C GLY A 237 -11.18 -2.98 -19.43
N MET A 238 -11.46 -3.58 -20.59
CA MET A 238 -11.07 -4.99 -20.86
C MET A 238 -9.58 -5.21 -20.78
N ARG A 239 -8.76 -4.23 -21.16
CA ARG A 239 -7.30 -4.27 -20.98
C ARG A 239 -6.90 -4.24 -19.50
N GLY A 240 -7.71 -3.66 -18.64
CA GLY A 240 -7.52 -3.63 -17.20
C GLY A 240 -7.68 -5.00 -16.51
N LYS A 241 -8.25 -6.01 -17.17
CA LYS A 241 -8.32 -7.39 -16.63
C LYS A 241 -6.94 -7.99 -16.35
N GLN A 242 -5.90 -7.47 -16.97
CA GLN A 242 -4.52 -7.92 -16.79
C GLN A 242 -3.81 -7.17 -15.65
N THR A 243 -4.42 -6.14 -15.06
CA THR A 243 -3.84 -5.41 -13.94
C THR A 243 -4.02 -6.17 -12.64
N LEU A 244 -3.05 -6.02 -11.73
CA LEU A 244 -3.07 -6.65 -10.40
C LEU A 244 -4.28 -6.22 -9.55
N ALA A 245 -4.75 -4.98 -9.74
CA ALA A 245 -5.90 -4.44 -9.03
C ALA A 245 -6.76 -3.61 -10.00
N PRO A 246 -7.79 -4.19 -10.63
CA PRO A 246 -8.64 -3.52 -11.60
C PRO A 246 -9.65 -2.57 -10.94
N LEU A 247 -9.20 -1.73 -10.01
CA LEU A 247 -10.06 -0.83 -9.23
C LEU A 247 -10.76 0.20 -10.10
N TYR A 248 -10.05 0.79 -11.07
CA TYR A 248 -10.62 1.75 -12.01
C TYR A 248 -11.74 1.15 -12.87
N PRO A 249 -11.48 0.02 -13.60
CA PRO A 249 -12.55 -0.63 -14.35
C PRO A 249 -13.72 -1.08 -13.47
N LEU A 250 -13.44 -1.56 -12.26
CA LEU A 250 -14.47 -2.02 -11.32
C LEU A 250 -15.35 -0.87 -10.83
N ARG A 251 -14.75 0.27 -10.44
CA ARG A 251 -15.50 1.47 -10.09
C ARG A 251 -16.43 1.91 -11.24
N TRP A 252 -15.90 1.90 -12.45
CA TRP A 252 -16.67 2.30 -13.64
C TRP A 252 -17.83 1.35 -13.91
N ALA A 253 -17.60 0.05 -13.80
CA ALA A 253 -18.62 -0.97 -13.97
C ALA A 253 -19.74 -0.82 -12.91
N LEU A 254 -19.37 -0.55 -11.66
CA LEU A 254 -20.33 -0.30 -10.59
C LEU A 254 -21.13 1.00 -10.80
N SER A 255 -20.50 2.08 -11.25
CA SER A 255 -21.21 3.32 -11.58
C SER A 255 -22.25 3.08 -12.69
N ARG A 256 -21.88 2.35 -13.75
CA ARG A 256 -22.81 1.97 -14.80
C ARG A 256 -23.95 1.09 -14.29
N LEU A 257 -23.63 0.11 -13.46
CA LEU A 257 -24.64 -0.74 -12.84
C LEU A 257 -25.63 0.13 -12.04
N TRP A 258 -25.12 1.07 -11.24
CA TRP A 258 -25.94 1.99 -10.45
C TRP A 258 -26.86 2.83 -11.34
N ASP A 259 -26.34 3.42 -12.41
CA ASP A 259 -27.12 4.22 -13.35
C ASP A 259 -28.26 3.42 -14.00
N ASP A 260 -28.00 2.15 -14.37
CA ASP A 260 -28.97 1.25 -14.94
C ASP A 260 -30.11 0.88 -13.95
N TYR A 261 -29.81 0.81 -12.66
CA TYR A 261 -30.77 0.45 -11.60
C TYR A 261 -31.41 1.66 -10.91
N ARG A 262 -30.86 2.85 -11.07
CA ARG A 262 -31.34 4.09 -10.43
C ARG A 262 -32.87 4.34 -10.59
N PRO A 263 -33.48 4.14 -11.74
CA PRO A 263 -34.92 4.31 -11.90
C PRO A 263 -35.78 3.32 -11.12
N ARG A 264 -35.21 2.14 -10.79
CA ARG A 264 -35.91 1.07 -10.06
C ARG A 264 -35.81 1.23 -8.54
N LEU A 265 -34.77 1.89 -8.05
CA LEU A 265 -34.63 2.20 -6.64
C LEU A 265 -35.57 3.28 -6.12
N THR A 266 -36.20 4.04 -7.01
CA THR A 266 -37.26 4.99 -6.62
C THR A 266 -38.58 4.30 -6.26
N CYS A 267 -38.76 3.03 -6.62
CA CYS A 267 -39.83 2.19 -6.11
C CYS A 267 -39.36 1.55 -4.81
N PHE A 268 -39.82 2.04 -3.66
CA PHE A 268 -39.61 1.43 -2.36
C PHE A 268 -40.13 -0.02 -2.38
N LEU A 269 -39.25 -0.96 -2.63
CA LEU A 269 -39.51 -2.36 -2.31
C LEU A 269 -39.14 -2.56 -0.84
N PRO A 270 -40.02 -3.16 -0.04
CA PRO A 270 -39.64 -3.55 1.30
C PRO A 270 -38.44 -4.49 1.19
N PRO A 271 -37.51 -4.43 2.16
CA PRO A 271 -36.34 -5.31 2.15
C PRO A 271 -36.81 -6.76 2.09
N SER A 272 -36.57 -7.45 0.99
CA SER A 272 -36.70 -8.90 0.94
C SER A 272 -35.61 -9.47 1.83
N ASN A 273 -35.97 -10.28 2.80
CA ASN A 273 -35.04 -10.97 3.71
C ASN A 273 -34.18 -12.03 3.01
N ASP A 274 -34.26 -12.16 1.70
CA ASP A 274 -33.38 -13.04 0.93
C ASP A 274 -32.08 -12.30 0.58
N PRO A 275 -30.93 -12.78 1.07
CA PRO A 275 -29.66 -12.28 0.58
C PRO A 275 -29.59 -12.55 -0.92
N LEU A 276 -29.51 -11.49 -1.73
CA LEU A 276 -29.25 -11.60 -3.16
C LEU A 276 -28.06 -12.54 -3.37
N SER A 277 -28.32 -13.77 -3.79
CA SER A 277 -27.24 -14.69 -4.08
C SER A 277 -26.42 -14.10 -5.24
N VAL A 278 -25.11 -14.23 -5.20
CA VAL A 278 -24.20 -13.83 -6.29
C VAL A 278 -24.72 -14.36 -7.64
N CYS A 279 -25.27 -15.56 -7.64
CA CYS A 279 -25.88 -16.20 -8.81
C CYS A 279 -27.13 -15.47 -9.34
N SER A 280 -27.93 -14.80 -8.49
CA SER A 280 -29.07 -14.01 -8.97
C SER A 280 -28.62 -12.72 -9.62
N LEU A 281 -27.62 -12.07 -9.04
CA LEU A 281 -27.03 -10.84 -9.59
C LEU A 281 -26.35 -11.09 -10.95
N ILE A 282 -25.61 -12.18 -11.09
CA ILE A 282 -25.00 -12.58 -12.36
C ILE A 282 -26.06 -12.84 -13.43
N ARG A 283 -27.12 -13.59 -13.10
CA ARG A 283 -28.26 -13.82 -14.02
C ARG A 283 -28.94 -12.53 -14.45
N ASP A 284 -29.12 -11.60 -13.54
CA ASP A 284 -29.72 -10.29 -13.86
C ASP A 284 -28.81 -9.46 -14.76
N LEU A 285 -27.50 -9.48 -14.55
CA LEU A 285 -26.53 -8.84 -15.43
C LEU A 285 -26.55 -9.43 -16.84
N GLU A 286 -26.63 -10.75 -16.97
CA GLU A 286 -26.74 -11.44 -18.26
C GLU A 286 -28.05 -11.12 -18.98
N ARG A 287 -29.18 -11.08 -18.25
CA ARG A 287 -30.50 -10.74 -18.80
C ARG A 287 -30.58 -9.31 -19.31
N ILE A 288 -29.99 -8.37 -18.57
CA ILE A 288 -29.91 -6.96 -18.97
C ILE A 288 -29.05 -6.82 -20.23
N HIS A 289 -27.92 -7.51 -20.29
CA HIS A 289 -27.04 -7.48 -21.47
C HIS A 289 -27.74 -8.00 -22.74
N LYS A 290 -28.55 -9.07 -22.64
CA LYS A 290 -29.34 -9.63 -23.76
C LYS A 290 -30.45 -8.71 -24.26
N ASN A 291 -30.96 -7.84 -23.41
CA ASN A 291 -32.05 -6.94 -23.76
C ASN A 291 -31.60 -5.61 -24.38
N TRP A 292 -30.27 -5.33 -24.41
CA TRP A 292 -29.71 -4.08 -24.92
C TRP A 292 -28.70 -4.31 -26.08
N GLY A 293 -28.57 -5.49 -26.56
CA GLY A 293 -27.83 -5.85 -27.78
C GLY A 293 -28.79 -6.16 -28.92
#